data_70aed2e4cd6c6170fdcff3dcff254347
#
_entry.id   70aed2e4cd6c6170fdcff3dcff254347
#
_cell.length_a   1.000
_cell.length_b   1.000
_cell.length_c   1.000
_cell.angle_alpha   90.00
_cell.angle_beta   90.00
_cell.angle_gamma   90.00
#
_symmetry.space_group_name_H-M   'P 1'
#
loop_
_entity.id
_entity.type
_entity.pdbx_description
1 polymer ?
#
loop_
_entity_poly.entity_id
_entity_poly.type
_entity_poly.pdbx_seq_one_letter_code
_entity_poly.pdbx_strand_id
1 'polypeptide(L)'
;MKKLNQLLADITAIKVVGNAEVEITSVTNDSREAKPGALFIAVKGVAVDAHKFIPQVVAAGAAAVVCEDLPENLNDTVTYIQVTDSTIALAHLASAWYDHPSTKLRLVGVTGTNGKTTTATLLYELTQSLGHKAGLLSTVKNMVDRTEYPAKQTTPDHMSLNRLLHEMVEAGCEYAFMEVSSHACAQHRIDGLQFAGGIFTNLTRDHLDYHKTVEAYIKAKKMFFDGLGADAFALVNADDKVGSVMVQNCKAKHYTYSLRTLADFKAQVIEERLDGTTITLDGQELEVLFTGRFNVYNLASVYGAALLLGFDKREVLVKISMLKPVSGRFQTMRSPRGYIAVVDYAHTPDALVNVLTAINDVVCGKGQVITVCGCGGDRDHGKRLMMAAEAANRSDQVILTSDNPRSEDPEEILRQMEAGLDDSNRSRVLKITDRREAIKVACRLAKKGDVVLVAGKGHETYQEIKGVKHHFDDREVLADIFNDEK
;
A
#
# COMPACT_ATOMS: atom_id res chain seq x y z
N MET A 1 -3.54 -31.63 6.92
CA MET A 1 -2.23 -32.32 6.85
C MET A 1 -1.92 -32.61 5.39
N LYS A 2 -0.66 -32.47 4.98
CA LYS A 2 -0.19 -32.73 3.61
C LYS A 2 1.11 -33.52 3.66
N LYS A 3 1.36 -34.35 2.64
CA LYS A 3 2.67 -34.98 2.51
C LYS A 3 3.73 -34.02 2.08
N LEU A 4 4.96 -34.14 2.60
CA LEU A 4 6.07 -33.27 2.27
C LEU A 4 6.37 -33.26 0.76
N ASN A 5 6.37 -34.43 0.09
CA ASN A 5 6.61 -34.53 -1.35
C ASN A 5 5.63 -33.68 -2.18
N GLN A 6 4.38 -33.52 -1.75
CA GLN A 6 3.39 -32.66 -2.41
C GLN A 6 3.76 -31.19 -2.29
N LEU A 7 4.27 -30.76 -1.14
CA LEU A 7 4.71 -29.37 -0.91
C LEU A 7 5.99 -29.05 -1.68
N LEU A 8 6.87 -30.05 -1.86
CA LEU A 8 8.14 -29.88 -2.57
C LEU A 8 7.99 -29.83 -4.10
N ALA A 9 6.82 -30.11 -4.66
CA ALA A 9 6.60 -30.13 -6.11
C ALA A 9 6.91 -28.79 -6.79
N ASP A 10 6.75 -27.67 -6.06
CA ASP A 10 6.90 -26.32 -6.60
C ASP A 10 8.25 -25.67 -6.29
N ILE A 11 9.16 -26.38 -5.64
CA ILE A 11 10.49 -25.88 -5.32
C ILE A 11 11.58 -26.74 -5.93
N THR A 12 12.71 -26.12 -6.26
CA THR A 12 13.90 -26.83 -6.70
C THR A 12 14.80 -27.10 -5.49
N ALA A 13 14.78 -28.34 -5.01
CA ALA A 13 15.69 -28.74 -3.96
C ALA A 13 17.07 -29.13 -4.55
N ILE A 14 18.15 -28.66 -3.92
CA ILE A 14 19.53 -29.08 -4.23
C ILE A 14 19.73 -30.51 -3.71
N LYS A 15 19.24 -30.77 -2.50
CA LYS A 15 19.39 -32.04 -1.81
C LYS A 15 18.23 -32.27 -0.85
N VAL A 16 17.77 -33.52 -0.77
CA VAL A 16 16.80 -33.97 0.25
C VAL A 16 17.45 -35.09 1.05
N VAL A 17 17.49 -34.95 2.37
CA VAL A 17 18.05 -35.96 3.30
C VAL A 17 16.95 -36.36 4.27
N GLY A 18 16.55 -37.60 4.25
CA GLY A 18 15.46 -38.14 5.06
C GLY A 18 14.27 -38.63 4.23
N ASN A 19 13.08 -38.71 4.84
CA ASN A 19 11.87 -39.30 4.23
C ASN A 19 10.96 -38.19 3.68
N ALA A 20 10.84 -38.09 2.35
CA ALA A 20 9.95 -37.11 1.68
C ALA A 20 8.43 -37.45 1.79
N GLU A 21 8.08 -38.63 2.26
CA GLU A 21 6.68 -39.06 2.46
C GLU A 21 6.12 -38.71 3.84
N VAL A 22 6.91 -37.99 4.67
CA VAL A 22 6.47 -37.55 6.00
C VAL A 22 5.28 -36.62 5.92
N GLU A 23 4.34 -36.77 6.85
CA GLU A 23 3.18 -35.86 6.98
C GLU A 23 3.55 -34.57 7.68
N ILE A 24 3.14 -33.46 7.09
CA ILE A 24 3.32 -32.10 7.60
C ILE A 24 2.01 -31.60 8.20
N THR A 25 2.06 -31.15 9.45
CA THR A 25 0.90 -30.64 10.20
C THR A 25 0.77 -29.12 10.14
N SER A 26 1.88 -28.40 9.92
CA SER A 26 1.94 -26.93 9.77
C SER A 26 3.19 -26.52 9.01
N VAL A 27 3.14 -25.33 8.44
CA VAL A 27 4.29 -24.68 7.77
C VAL A 27 4.55 -23.35 8.46
N THR A 28 5.80 -23.10 8.84
CA THR A 28 6.18 -21.84 9.50
C THR A 28 7.64 -21.45 9.24
N ASN A 29 7.92 -20.17 9.26
CA ASN A 29 9.28 -19.60 9.31
C ASN A 29 9.57 -18.92 10.66
N ASP A 30 8.65 -19.01 11.63
CA ASP A 30 8.87 -18.53 13.01
C ASP A 30 9.18 -19.74 13.93
N SER A 31 10.41 -19.78 14.46
CA SER A 31 10.85 -20.88 15.33
C SER A 31 10.01 -21.01 16.62
N ARG A 32 9.32 -19.95 17.04
CA ARG A 32 8.43 -19.94 18.22
C ARG A 32 7.10 -20.65 17.96
N GLU A 33 6.71 -20.78 16.68
CA GLU A 33 5.48 -21.43 16.25
C GLU A 33 5.69 -22.87 15.82
N ALA A 34 6.95 -23.36 15.83
CA ALA A 34 7.27 -24.73 15.48
C ALA A 34 6.63 -25.70 16.47
N LYS A 35 5.84 -26.66 15.93
CA LYS A 35 5.11 -27.71 16.67
C LYS A 35 5.49 -29.07 16.12
N PRO A 36 5.18 -30.18 16.84
CA PRO A 36 5.39 -31.50 16.31
C PRO A 36 4.74 -31.73 14.94
N GLY A 37 5.51 -32.25 14.00
CA GLY A 37 5.07 -32.42 12.61
C GLY A 37 5.18 -31.18 11.72
N ALA A 38 5.74 -30.04 12.20
CA ALA A 38 5.90 -28.84 11.40
C ALA A 38 6.98 -29.00 10.31
N LEU A 39 6.76 -28.31 9.18
CA LEU A 39 7.80 -27.92 8.22
C LEU A 39 8.29 -26.53 8.60
N PHE A 40 9.54 -26.43 9.02
CA PHE A 40 10.20 -25.16 9.33
C PHE A 40 11.04 -24.69 8.16
N ILE A 41 10.89 -23.42 7.77
CA ILE A 41 11.73 -22.79 6.74
C ILE A 41 12.71 -21.83 7.42
N ALA A 42 14.00 -22.18 7.40
CA ALA A 42 15.08 -21.38 7.96
C ALA A 42 15.49 -20.29 6.97
N VAL A 43 14.85 -19.12 7.05
CA VAL A 43 15.12 -18.00 6.14
C VAL A 43 16.33 -17.19 6.59
N LYS A 44 17.23 -16.86 5.66
CA LYS A 44 18.27 -15.85 5.86
C LYS A 44 17.69 -14.45 5.77
N GLY A 45 17.12 -13.96 6.88
CA GLY A 45 16.54 -12.62 6.95
C GLY A 45 17.61 -11.52 7.02
N VAL A 46 17.21 -10.28 6.69
CA VAL A 46 18.10 -9.11 6.73
C VAL A 46 18.65 -8.84 8.14
N ALA A 47 17.85 -9.05 9.17
CA ALA A 47 18.24 -8.79 10.57
C ALA A 47 18.67 -10.06 11.32
N VAL A 48 18.12 -11.21 10.96
CA VAL A 48 18.33 -12.47 11.69
C VAL A 48 18.41 -13.62 10.70
N ASP A 49 19.46 -14.43 10.79
CA ASP A 49 19.55 -15.72 10.11
C ASP A 49 18.85 -16.79 10.95
N ALA A 50 17.75 -17.36 10.39
CA ALA A 50 16.95 -18.35 11.10
C ALA A 50 17.57 -19.75 11.14
N HIS A 51 18.68 -20.00 10.41
CA HIS A 51 19.41 -21.30 10.48
C HIS A 51 19.87 -21.61 11.92
N LYS A 52 20.21 -20.59 12.71
CA LYS A 52 20.59 -20.74 14.13
C LYS A 52 19.49 -21.37 15.00
N PHE A 53 18.24 -21.33 14.57
CA PHE A 53 17.09 -21.89 15.31
C PHE A 53 16.77 -23.33 14.90
N ILE A 54 17.47 -23.92 13.92
CA ILE A 54 17.24 -25.29 13.47
C ILE A 54 17.30 -26.29 14.64
N PRO A 55 18.31 -26.26 15.55
CA PRO A 55 18.34 -27.18 16.68
C PRO A 55 17.12 -27.05 17.60
N GLN A 56 16.64 -25.83 17.81
CA GLN A 56 15.46 -25.55 18.64
C GLN A 56 14.19 -26.17 18.04
N VAL A 57 13.95 -25.98 16.74
CA VAL A 57 12.73 -26.49 16.08
C VAL A 57 12.76 -28.01 15.93
N VAL A 58 13.92 -28.59 15.73
CA VAL A 58 14.12 -30.05 15.75
C VAL A 58 13.78 -30.60 17.14
N ALA A 59 14.25 -29.98 18.21
CA ALA A 59 13.91 -30.36 19.58
C ALA A 59 12.41 -30.19 19.88
N ALA A 60 11.72 -29.25 19.23
CA ALA A 60 10.28 -29.06 19.32
C ALA A 60 9.47 -30.06 18.49
N GLY A 61 10.13 -30.99 17.76
CA GLY A 61 9.51 -32.05 17.00
C GLY A 61 9.13 -31.70 15.57
N ALA A 62 9.80 -30.75 14.94
CA ALA A 62 9.63 -30.47 13.52
C ALA A 62 9.90 -31.75 12.69
N ALA A 63 9.01 -32.04 11.73
CA ALA A 63 9.15 -33.22 10.86
C ALA A 63 10.11 -32.97 9.69
N ALA A 64 10.21 -31.70 9.24
CA ALA A 64 11.10 -31.33 8.15
C ALA A 64 11.62 -29.89 8.30
N VAL A 65 12.79 -29.63 7.73
CA VAL A 65 13.45 -28.32 7.72
C VAL A 65 13.92 -27.99 6.30
N VAL A 66 13.53 -26.82 5.80
CA VAL A 66 14.10 -26.20 4.58
C VAL A 66 15.18 -25.23 5.00
N CYS A 67 16.36 -25.30 4.40
CA CYS A 67 17.51 -24.47 4.71
C CYS A 67 18.41 -24.28 3.49
N GLU A 68 19.24 -23.25 3.51
CA GLU A 68 20.28 -23.04 2.49
C GLU A 68 21.56 -23.81 2.83
N ASP A 69 21.90 -23.82 4.12
CA ASP A 69 23.04 -24.56 4.66
C ASP A 69 22.56 -25.68 5.56
N LEU A 70 22.98 -26.92 5.23
CA LEU A 70 22.66 -28.09 6.06
C LEU A 70 23.42 -28.02 7.39
N PRO A 71 22.77 -28.34 8.53
CA PRO A 71 23.48 -28.48 9.80
C PRO A 71 24.59 -29.55 9.74
N GLU A 72 25.69 -29.35 10.48
CA GLU A 72 26.76 -30.34 10.58
C GLU A 72 26.27 -31.68 11.15
N ASN A 73 25.36 -31.63 12.13
CA ASN A 73 24.76 -32.79 12.76
C ASN A 73 23.30 -32.90 12.37
N LEU A 74 22.95 -33.85 11.52
CA LEU A 74 21.58 -34.14 11.09
C LEU A 74 20.91 -35.09 12.10
N ASN A 75 19.62 -34.85 12.36
CA ASN A 75 18.78 -35.77 13.14
C ASN A 75 18.05 -36.71 12.19
N ASP A 76 18.25 -38.01 12.35
CA ASP A 76 17.70 -39.06 11.47
C ASP A 76 16.16 -39.11 11.44
N THR A 77 15.48 -38.49 12.41
CA THR A 77 14.01 -38.41 12.45
C THR A 77 13.44 -37.22 11.70
N VAL A 78 14.28 -36.31 11.20
CA VAL A 78 13.90 -35.06 10.52
C VAL A 78 14.34 -35.10 9.06
N THR A 79 13.48 -34.65 8.16
CA THR A 79 13.83 -34.51 6.75
C THR A 79 14.38 -33.11 6.50
N TYR A 80 15.58 -33.05 5.92
CA TYR A 80 16.22 -31.79 5.56
C TYR A 80 16.17 -31.54 4.05
N ILE A 81 15.76 -30.36 3.65
CA ILE A 81 15.64 -29.94 2.26
C ILE A 81 16.58 -28.74 2.04
N GLN A 82 17.65 -28.95 1.30
CA GLN A 82 18.58 -27.87 0.94
C GLN A 82 18.08 -27.16 -0.33
N VAL A 83 18.01 -25.85 -0.27
CA VAL A 83 17.59 -24.98 -1.38
C VAL A 83 18.63 -23.88 -1.63
N THR A 84 18.58 -23.25 -2.81
CA THR A 84 19.46 -22.13 -3.15
C THR A 84 19.08 -20.83 -2.43
N ASP A 85 17.75 -20.59 -2.28
CA ASP A 85 17.19 -19.40 -1.67
C ASP A 85 15.97 -19.83 -0.83
N SER A 86 16.10 -19.66 0.48
CA SER A 86 15.08 -20.06 1.45
C SER A 86 13.86 -19.11 1.45
N THR A 87 14.02 -17.87 0.99
CA THR A 87 12.93 -16.90 0.90
C THR A 87 12.01 -17.21 -0.28
N ILE A 88 12.60 -17.55 -1.44
CA ILE A 88 11.84 -18.00 -2.61
C ILE A 88 11.15 -19.33 -2.29
N ALA A 89 11.85 -20.27 -1.63
CA ALA A 89 11.26 -21.54 -1.20
C ALA A 89 10.07 -21.33 -0.26
N LEU A 90 10.17 -20.38 0.70
CA LEU A 90 9.06 -20.04 1.59
C LEU A 90 7.83 -19.56 0.82
N ALA A 91 8.01 -18.72 -0.21
CA ALA A 91 6.90 -18.19 -1.00
C ALA A 91 6.12 -19.34 -1.69
N HIS A 92 6.83 -20.24 -2.37
CA HIS A 92 6.23 -21.38 -3.04
C HIS A 92 5.61 -22.40 -2.07
N LEU A 93 6.28 -22.69 -0.97
CA LEU A 93 5.75 -23.59 0.07
C LEU A 93 4.51 -23.02 0.77
N ALA A 94 4.46 -21.72 1.00
CA ALA A 94 3.27 -21.05 1.51
C ALA A 94 2.09 -21.18 0.53
N SER A 95 2.33 -20.97 -0.77
CA SER A 95 1.31 -21.16 -1.81
C SER A 95 0.82 -22.62 -1.85
N ALA A 96 1.74 -23.60 -1.88
CA ALA A 96 1.41 -25.02 -1.89
C ALA A 96 0.67 -25.47 -0.61
N TRP A 97 1.03 -24.91 0.55
CA TRP A 97 0.35 -25.22 1.82
C TRP A 97 -1.12 -24.82 1.80
N TYR A 98 -1.46 -23.72 1.17
CA TYR A 98 -2.83 -23.19 1.03
C TYR A 98 -3.50 -23.56 -0.31
N ASP A 99 -3.04 -24.60 -1.02
CA ASP A 99 -3.62 -25.13 -2.27
C ASP A 99 -3.64 -24.10 -3.41
N HIS A 100 -2.55 -23.32 -3.56
CA HIS A 100 -2.35 -22.34 -4.63
C HIS A 100 -3.55 -21.39 -4.81
N PRO A 101 -3.95 -20.64 -3.76
CA PRO A 101 -5.22 -19.92 -3.77
C PRO A 101 -5.29 -18.85 -4.87
N SER A 102 -4.15 -18.26 -5.26
CA SER A 102 -4.09 -17.26 -6.33
C SER A 102 -4.48 -17.80 -7.70
N THR A 103 -4.37 -19.13 -7.94
CA THR A 103 -4.81 -19.74 -9.20
C THR A 103 -6.32 -19.87 -9.32
N LYS A 104 -7.03 -19.75 -8.21
CA LYS A 104 -8.50 -19.87 -8.10
C LYS A 104 -9.20 -18.50 -8.05
N LEU A 105 -8.42 -17.41 -8.09
CA LEU A 105 -8.89 -16.03 -8.02
C LEU A 105 -8.38 -15.25 -9.24
N ARG A 106 -9.13 -14.28 -9.69
CA ARG A 106 -8.62 -13.26 -10.61
C ARG A 106 -7.87 -12.21 -9.79
N LEU A 107 -6.62 -12.51 -9.42
CA LEU A 107 -5.79 -11.67 -8.56
C LEU A 107 -5.17 -10.53 -9.38
N VAL A 108 -5.38 -9.28 -8.97
CA VAL A 108 -4.77 -8.10 -9.56
C VAL A 108 -3.89 -7.39 -8.54
N GLY A 109 -2.62 -7.19 -8.91
CA GLY A 109 -1.66 -6.44 -8.09
C GLY A 109 -1.54 -4.99 -8.54
N VAL A 110 -1.44 -4.07 -7.58
CA VAL A 110 -1.23 -2.64 -7.83
C VAL A 110 0.08 -2.20 -7.22
N THR A 111 1.00 -1.70 -8.05
CA THR A 111 2.28 -1.15 -7.59
C THR A 111 2.49 0.29 -8.07
N GLY A 112 3.41 1.00 -7.44
CA GLY A 112 3.76 2.38 -7.67
C GLY A 112 4.20 3.07 -6.38
N THR A 113 4.53 4.35 -6.42
CA THR A 113 4.81 5.11 -5.20
C THR A 113 3.50 5.52 -4.54
N ASN A 114 2.65 6.25 -5.25
CA ASN A 114 1.36 6.75 -4.79
C ASN A 114 0.20 6.08 -5.52
N GLY A 115 -1.01 6.08 -4.93
CA GLY A 115 -2.23 5.59 -5.56
C GLY A 115 -2.54 4.11 -5.38
N LYS A 116 -1.62 3.28 -4.89
CA LYS A 116 -1.84 1.83 -4.69
C LYS A 116 -3.10 1.52 -3.88
N THR A 117 -3.18 2.07 -2.68
CA THR A 117 -4.31 1.85 -1.76
C THR A 117 -5.63 2.28 -2.38
N THR A 118 -5.66 3.47 -2.97
CA THR A 118 -6.86 4.00 -3.63
C THR A 118 -7.29 3.08 -4.77
N THR A 119 -6.39 2.74 -5.69
CA THR A 119 -6.70 1.90 -6.84
C THR A 119 -7.16 0.50 -6.43
N ALA A 120 -6.47 -0.18 -5.52
CA ALA A 120 -6.85 -1.52 -5.05
C ALA A 120 -8.20 -1.51 -4.33
N THR A 121 -8.44 -0.50 -3.46
CA THR A 121 -9.71 -0.37 -2.73
C THR A 121 -10.86 -0.06 -3.68
N LEU A 122 -10.67 0.84 -4.64
CA LEU A 122 -11.72 1.20 -5.60
C LEU A 122 -12.06 0.04 -6.54
N LEU A 123 -11.08 -0.78 -6.95
CA LEU A 123 -11.33 -2.01 -7.70
C LEU A 123 -12.16 -3.01 -6.89
N TYR A 124 -11.83 -3.19 -5.61
CA TYR A 124 -12.62 -4.04 -4.71
C TYR A 124 -14.06 -3.52 -4.57
N GLU A 125 -14.25 -2.22 -4.27
CA GLU A 125 -15.57 -1.62 -4.10
C GLU A 125 -16.38 -1.64 -5.40
N LEU A 126 -15.76 -1.36 -6.55
CA LEU A 126 -16.37 -1.47 -7.86
C LEU A 126 -16.87 -2.89 -8.12
N THR A 127 -16.01 -3.89 -7.92
CA THR A 127 -16.33 -5.30 -8.14
C THR A 127 -17.48 -5.76 -7.25
N GLN A 128 -17.48 -5.38 -5.97
CA GLN A 128 -18.59 -5.64 -5.04
C GLN A 128 -19.89 -4.96 -5.50
N SER A 129 -19.80 -3.73 -6.01
CA SER A 129 -20.98 -2.98 -6.50
C SER A 129 -21.56 -3.55 -7.80
N LEU A 130 -20.75 -4.28 -8.58
CA LEU A 130 -21.16 -5.03 -9.77
C LEU A 130 -21.76 -6.40 -9.42
N GLY A 131 -21.82 -6.77 -8.13
CA GLY A 131 -22.46 -8.00 -7.67
C GLY A 131 -21.54 -9.20 -7.54
N HIS A 132 -20.23 -9.02 -7.68
CA HIS A 132 -19.23 -10.07 -7.54
C HIS A 132 -18.57 -10.04 -6.16
N LYS A 133 -18.28 -11.21 -5.60
CA LYS A 133 -17.49 -11.30 -4.37
C LYS A 133 -16.01 -11.07 -4.65
N ALA A 134 -15.40 -10.21 -3.86
CA ALA A 134 -14.00 -9.85 -4.00
C ALA A 134 -13.28 -9.77 -2.66
N GLY A 135 -11.97 -9.95 -2.68
CA GLY A 135 -11.07 -9.69 -1.56
C GLY A 135 -10.18 -8.46 -1.79
N LEU A 136 -9.64 -7.91 -0.70
CA LEU A 136 -8.72 -6.78 -0.71
C LEU A 136 -7.59 -7.01 0.27
N LEU A 137 -6.35 -6.77 -0.18
CA LEU A 137 -5.16 -6.72 0.68
C LEU A 137 -4.51 -5.34 0.53
N SER A 138 -4.62 -4.50 1.54
CA SER A 138 -4.17 -3.10 1.46
C SER A 138 -3.52 -2.61 2.75
N THR A 139 -2.91 -1.43 2.69
CA THR A 139 -2.32 -0.74 3.84
C THR A 139 -3.36 -0.42 4.92
N VAL A 140 -4.59 -0.10 4.51
CA VAL A 140 -5.66 0.34 5.40
C VAL A 140 -6.31 -0.84 6.11
N LYS A 141 -6.71 -1.86 5.33
CA LYS A 141 -7.43 -3.04 5.82
C LYS A 141 -7.32 -4.18 4.82
N ASN A 142 -7.54 -5.39 5.29
CA ASN A 142 -7.74 -6.55 4.44
C ASN A 142 -9.23 -6.92 4.46
N MET A 143 -9.77 -7.37 3.33
CA MET A 143 -11.17 -7.80 3.22
C MET A 143 -11.23 -9.20 2.64
N VAL A 144 -11.98 -10.08 3.26
CA VAL A 144 -12.41 -11.37 2.70
C VAL A 144 -13.91 -11.25 2.45
N ASP A 145 -14.30 -11.07 1.20
CA ASP A 145 -15.62 -10.59 0.82
C ASP A 145 -15.97 -9.32 1.64
N ARG A 146 -16.93 -9.35 2.53
CA ARG A 146 -17.36 -8.23 3.39
C ARG A 146 -16.77 -8.26 4.80
N THR A 147 -15.98 -9.29 5.12
CA THR A 147 -15.36 -9.40 6.45
C THR A 147 -14.03 -8.66 6.49
N GLU A 148 -13.90 -7.74 7.43
CA GLU A 148 -12.69 -6.92 7.61
C GLU A 148 -11.70 -7.59 8.56
N TYR A 149 -10.42 -7.57 8.17
CA TYR A 149 -9.27 -7.98 8.97
C TYR A 149 -8.27 -6.83 9.09
N PRO A 150 -7.61 -6.66 10.23
CA PRO A 150 -6.62 -5.61 10.40
C PRO A 150 -5.41 -5.83 9.49
N ALA A 151 -4.94 -4.78 8.82
CA ALA A 151 -3.72 -4.81 8.05
C ALA A 151 -2.52 -4.51 8.96
N LYS A 152 -1.53 -5.41 8.97
CA LYS A 152 -0.25 -5.20 9.67
C LYS A 152 0.81 -4.57 8.76
N GLN A 153 0.71 -4.80 7.48
CA GLN A 153 1.64 -4.37 6.43
C GLN A 153 0.86 -4.10 5.13
N THR A 154 1.42 -3.25 4.27
CA THR A 154 0.86 -2.95 2.94
C THR A 154 0.66 -4.22 2.10
N THR A 155 1.67 -5.09 2.06
CA THR A 155 1.61 -6.42 1.47
C THR A 155 1.94 -7.40 2.60
N PRO A 156 1.07 -8.33 2.96
CA PRO A 156 1.32 -9.30 4.03
C PRO A 156 2.57 -10.16 3.80
N ASP A 157 3.08 -10.80 4.85
CA ASP A 157 4.11 -11.83 4.73
C ASP A 157 3.59 -13.07 3.97
N HIS A 158 4.50 -13.95 3.58
CA HIS A 158 4.22 -15.11 2.73
C HIS A 158 3.07 -15.99 3.24
N MET A 159 3.10 -16.34 4.53
CA MET A 159 2.09 -17.21 5.14
C MET A 159 0.75 -16.49 5.29
N SER A 160 0.76 -15.26 5.82
CA SER A 160 -0.44 -14.46 6.00
C SER A 160 -1.11 -14.12 4.67
N LEU A 161 -0.32 -13.84 3.62
CA LEU A 161 -0.80 -13.54 2.27
C LEU A 161 -1.56 -14.75 1.69
N ASN A 162 -0.94 -15.92 1.67
CA ASN A 162 -1.57 -17.11 1.11
C ASN A 162 -2.75 -17.59 1.95
N ARG A 163 -2.71 -17.45 3.28
CA ARG A 163 -3.85 -17.73 4.16
C ARG A 163 -5.06 -16.85 3.83
N LEU A 164 -4.85 -15.53 3.69
CA LEU A 164 -5.94 -14.62 3.36
C LEU A 164 -6.52 -14.89 1.96
N LEU A 165 -5.68 -15.18 0.97
CA LEU A 165 -6.15 -15.60 -0.36
C LEU A 165 -6.93 -16.92 -0.31
N HIS A 166 -6.51 -17.87 0.52
CA HIS A 166 -7.25 -19.12 0.74
C HIS A 166 -8.61 -18.86 1.38
N GLU A 167 -8.67 -18.02 2.42
CA GLU A 167 -9.93 -17.61 3.05
C GLU A 167 -10.87 -16.91 2.05
N MET A 168 -10.33 -16.10 1.11
CA MET A 168 -11.12 -15.51 0.03
C MET A 168 -11.73 -16.58 -0.89
N VAL A 169 -10.95 -17.61 -1.26
CA VAL A 169 -11.45 -18.74 -2.07
C VAL A 169 -12.58 -19.46 -1.33
N GLU A 170 -12.38 -19.79 -0.05
CA GLU A 170 -13.40 -20.46 0.79
C GLU A 170 -14.67 -19.62 0.98
N ALA A 171 -14.54 -18.29 1.01
CA ALA A 171 -15.68 -17.37 1.04
C ALA A 171 -16.41 -17.23 -0.32
N GLY A 172 -15.86 -17.86 -1.38
CA GLY A 172 -16.40 -17.81 -2.73
C GLY A 172 -16.10 -16.50 -3.47
N CYS A 173 -15.00 -15.81 -3.12
CA CYS A 173 -14.51 -14.69 -3.92
C CYS A 173 -14.06 -15.17 -5.30
N GLU A 174 -14.39 -14.38 -6.33
CA GLU A 174 -13.95 -14.59 -7.71
C GLU A 174 -12.72 -13.73 -8.03
N TYR A 175 -12.61 -12.59 -7.36
CA TYR A 175 -11.59 -11.55 -7.58
C TYR A 175 -10.86 -11.25 -6.29
N ALA A 176 -9.58 -10.87 -6.41
CA ALA A 176 -8.81 -10.29 -5.32
C ALA A 176 -7.95 -9.14 -5.83
N PHE A 177 -7.86 -8.08 -5.05
CA PHE A 177 -7.07 -6.90 -5.36
C PHE A 177 -6.06 -6.67 -4.24
N MET A 178 -4.80 -6.43 -4.58
CA MET A 178 -3.77 -6.25 -3.58
C MET A 178 -2.78 -5.15 -3.93
N GLU A 179 -2.30 -4.47 -2.90
CA GLU A 179 -1.13 -3.61 -3.02
C GLU A 179 0.14 -4.46 -3.10
N VAL A 180 0.96 -4.21 -4.10
CA VAL A 180 2.28 -4.82 -4.27
C VAL A 180 3.34 -3.76 -3.96
N SER A 181 3.90 -3.80 -2.74
CA SER A 181 4.95 -2.89 -2.33
C SER A 181 6.32 -3.30 -2.91
N SER A 182 7.22 -2.33 -3.08
CA SER A 182 8.59 -2.63 -3.52
C SER A 182 9.35 -3.53 -2.54
N HIS A 183 9.05 -3.41 -1.24
CA HIS A 183 9.58 -4.32 -0.22
C HIS A 183 9.08 -5.76 -0.45
N ALA A 184 7.81 -5.93 -0.77
CA ALA A 184 7.25 -7.25 -1.05
C ALA A 184 7.90 -7.91 -2.25
N CYS A 185 8.18 -7.15 -3.32
CA CYS A 185 8.93 -7.64 -4.46
C CYS A 185 10.37 -8.03 -4.08
N ALA A 186 11.11 -7.11 -3.41
CA ALA A 186 12.49 -7.33 -3.02
C ALA A 186 12.66 -8.47 -1.99
N GLN A 187 11.62 -8.77 -1.22
CA GLN A 187 11.57 -9.85 -0.23
C GLN A 187 10.85 -11.11 -0.76
N HIS A 188 10.61 -11.21 -2.05
CA HIS A 188 9.98 -12.36 -2.70
C HIS A 188 8.62 -12.77 -2.10
N ARG A 189 7.86 -11.84 -1.48
CA ARG A 189 6.58 -12.17 -0.81
C ARG A 189 5.49 -12.58 -1.78
N ILE A 190 5.61 -12.14 -3.04
CA ILE A 190 4.63 -12.38 -4.10
C ILE A 190 5.04 -13.51 -5.05
N ASP A 191 6.23 -14.11 -4.85
CA ASP A 191 6.65 -15.26 -5.63
C ASP A 191 5.71 -16.44 -5.37
N GLY A 192 5.54 -17.30 -6.35
CA GLY A 192 4.56 -18.41 -6.26
C GLY A 192 3.09 -17.99 -6.37
N LEU A 193 2.78 -16.69 -6.56
CA LEU A 193 1.43 -16.23 -6.85
C LEU A 193 1.19 -16.11 -8.37
N GLN A 194 -0.02 -16.44 -8.79
CA GLN A 194 -0.49 -16.20 -10.16
C GLN A 194 -1.38 -14.96 -10.19
N PHE A 195 -1.01 -13.98 -11.03
CA PHE A 195 -1.76 -12.76 -11.21
C PHE A 195 -2.53 -12.78 -12.54
N ALA A 196 -3.79 -12.35 -12.51
CA ALA A 196 -4.60 -12.06 -13.70
C ALA A 196 -4.19 -10.70 -14.32
N GLY A 197 -3.60 -9.81 -13.53
CA GLY A 197 -3.11 -8.53 -14.02
C GLY A 197 -2.26 -7.76 -13.01
N GLY A 198 -1.50 -6.80 -13.55
CA GLY A 198 -0.70 -5.86 -12.80
C GLY A 198 -0.95 -4.42 -13.24
N ILE A 199 -1.01 -3.51 -12.27
CA ILE A 199 -1.22 -2.08 -12.51
C ILE A 199 -0.02 -1.30 -11.97
N PHE A 200 0.56 -0.42 -12.79
CA PHE A 200 1.57 0.55 -12.39
C PHE A 200 0.97 1.96 -12.33
N THR A 201 1.03 2.60 -11.17
CA THR A 201 0.45 3.94 -10.99
C THR A 201 1.45 5.04 -11.32
N ASN A 202 2.56 5.15 -10.60
CA ASN A 202 3.60 6.15 -10.79
C ASN A 202 4.86 5.78 -10.01
N LEU A 203 5.96 6.51 -10.28
CA LEU A 203 7.18 6.38 -9.52
C LEU A 203 7.76 7.76 -9.19
N THR A 204 7.86 8.06 -7.89
CA THR A 204 8.53 9.22 -7.34
C THR A 204 9.51 8.80 -6.25
N ARG A 205 10.30 9.72 -5.73
CA ARG A 205 11.34 9.42 -4.74
C ARG A 205 10.72 8.97 -3.42
N ASP A 206 10.91 7.70 -3.06
CA ASP A 206 10.49 7.13 -1.78
C ASP A 206 11.33 5.88 -1.44
N HIS A 207 11.31 5.45 -0.18
CA HIS A 207 11.95 4.21 0.29
C HIS A 207 13.45 4.07 -0.03
N LEU A 208 14.21 5.19 -0.16
CA LEU A 208 15.65 5.14 -0.40
C LEU A 208 16.46 4.75 0.85
N ASP A 209 15.85 4.79 2.03
CA ASP A 209 16.37 4.19 3.26
C ASP A 209 16.58 2.67 3.08
N TYR A 210 15.67 1.99 2.40
CA TYR A 210 15.73 0.56 2.11
C TYR A 210 16.45 0.25 0.79
N HIS A 211 16.01 0.83 -0.33
CA HIS A 211 16.51 0.51 -1.67
C HIS A 211 17.85 1.16 -2.02
N LYS A 212 18.29 2.18 -1.27
CA LYS A 212 19.54 2.95 -1.42
C LYS A 212 19.56 3.83 -2.68
N THR A 213 19.12 3.34 -3.84
CA THR A 213 19.10 4.09 -5.10
C THR A 213 17.73 4.04 -5.78
N VAL A 214 17.45 5.00 -6.66
CA VAL A 214 16.22 5.06 -7.47
C VAL A 214 16.17 3.87 -8.43
N GLU A 215 17.31 3.48 -8.99
CA GLU A 215 17.43 2.35 -9.92
C GLU A 215 17.06 1.03 -9.23
N ALA A 216 17.53 0.80 -7.98
CA ALA A 216 17.15 -0.37 -7.19
C ALA A 216 15.65 -0.38 -6.85
N TYR A 217 15.08 0.80 -6.59
CA TYR A 217 13.65 0.95 -6.35
C TYR A 217 12.80 0.64 -7.60
N ILE A 218 13.24 1.13 -8.79
CA ILE A 218 12.62 0.78 -10.09
C ILE A 218 12.71 -0.73 -10.32
N LYS A 219 13.91 -1.31 -10.14
CA LYS A 219 14.15 -2.74 -10.33
C LYS A 219 13.25 -3.60 -9.45
N ALA A 220 13.10 -3.23 -8.18
CA ALA A 220 12.23 -3.95 -7.25
C ALA A 220 10.76 -3.97 -7.73
N LYS A 221 10.20 -2.82 -8.18
CA LYS A 221 8.84 -2.81 -8.72
C LYS A 221 8.71 -3.55 -10.05
N LYS A 222 9.75 -3.47 -10.89
CA LYS A 222 9.80 -4.16 -12.19
C LYS A 222 9.74 -5.68 -12.04
N MET A 223 10.30 -6.26 -10.96
CA MET A 223 10.22 -7.71 -10.69
C MET A 223 8.77 -8.22 -10.71
N PHE A 224 7.82 -7.41 -10.23
CA PHE A 224 6.41 -7.78 -10.28
C PHE A 224 5.91 -7.96 -11.73
N PHE A 225 6.22 -7.03 -12.63
CA PHE A 225 5.82 -7.10 -14.04
C PHE A 225 6.56 -8.20 -14.79
N ASP A 226 7.85 -8.40 -14.51
CA ASP A 226 8.66 -9.47 -15.10
C ASP A 226 8.13 -10.87 -14.73
N GLY A 227 7.46 -10.98 -13.57
CA GLY A 227 6.83 -12.21 -13.07
C GLY A 227 5.42 -12.49 -13.61
N LEU A 228 4.79 -11.54 -14.34
CA LEU A 228 3.44 -11.73 -14.87
C LEU A 228 3.43 -12.78 -16.00
N GLY A 229 2.45 -13.69 -15.95
CA GLY A 229 2.23 -14.69 -16.99
C GLY A 229 1.70 -14.08 -18.30
N ALA A 230 1.82 -14.82 -19.41
CA ALA A 230 1.40 -14.38 -20.75
C ALA A 230 -0.12 -14.11 -20.88
N ASP A 231 -0.93 -14.77 -20.04
CA ASP A 231 -2.38 -14.60 -20.01
C ASP A 231 -2.83 -13.41 -19.15
N ALA A 232 -1.91 -12.81 -18.38
CA ALA A 232 -2.17 -11.64 -17.58
C ALA A 232 -2.20 -10.36 -18.43
N PHE A 233 -2.70 -9.27 -17.83
CA PHE A 233 -2.52 -7.92 -18.39
C PHE A 233 -1.52 -7.12 -17.54
N ALA A 234 -0.79 -6.21 -18.20
CA ALA A 234 0.05 -5.20 -17.57
C ALA A 234 -0.49 -3.82 -17.97
N LEU A 235 -1.13 -3.12 -17.02
CA LEU A 235 -1.72 -1.79 -17.24
C LEU A 235 -0.82 -0.73 -16.64
N VAL A 236 -0.23 0.15 -17.46
CA VAL A 236 0.74 1.15 -17.01
C VAL A 236 0.31 2.57 -17.31
N ASN A 237 0.67 3.50 -16.45
CA ASN A 237 0.48 4.93 -16.67
C ASN A 237 1.44 5.42 -17.77
N ALA A 238 0.90 5.80 -18.92
CA ALA A 238 1.67 6.30 -20.07
C ALA A 238 2.25 7.72 -19.84
N ASP A 239 1.69 8.48 -18.89
CA ASP A 239 2.17 9.81 -18.55
C ASP A 239 3.34 9.76 -17.55
N ASP A 240 3.67 8.59 -16.98
CA ASP A 240 4.85 8.38 -16.13
C ASP A 240 6.00 7.79 -16.97
N LYS A 241 7.17 8.44 -16.92
CA LYS A 241 8.35 8.05 -17.70
C LYS A 241 8.82 6.61 -17.42
N VAL A 242 8.54 6.09 -16.23
CA VAL A 242 8.95 4.74 -15.82
C VAL A 242 7.94 3.68 -16.24
N GLY A 243 6.73 4.08 -16.67
CA GLY A 243 5.68 3.14 -17.09
C GLY A 243 6.15 2.18 -18.18
N SER A 244 6.81 2.68 -19.22
CA SER A 244 7.36 1.86 -20.31
C SER A 244 8.50 0.94 -19.84
N VAL A 245 9.28 1.37 -18.82
CA VAL A 245 10.36 0.55 -18.24
C VAL A 245 9.80 -0.66 -17.51
N MET A 246 8.66 -0.51 -16.82
CA MET A 246 8.03 -1.62 -16.08
C MET A 246 7.71 -2.82 -16.97
N VAL A 247 7.34 -2.60 -18.23
CA VAL A 247 6.87 -3.66 -19.13
C VAL A 247 7.91 -4.15 -20.14
N GLN A 248 9.16 -3.66 -20.11
CA GLN A 248 10.19 -4.02 -21.11
C GLN A 248 10.42 -5.52 -21.28
N ASN A 249 10.36 -6.32 -20.20
CA ASN A 249 10.56 -7.78 -20.24
C ASN A 249 9.28 -8.54 -19.81
N CYS A 250 8.17 -7.83 -19.69
CA CYS A 250 6.91 -8.41 -19.26
C CYS A 250 6.32 -9.31 -20.36
N LYS A 251 5.90 -10.53 -20.00
CA LYS A 251 5.27 -11.47 -20.92
C LYS A 251 3.76 -11.22 -21.09
N ALA A 252 3.15 -10.48 -20.15
CA ALA A 252 1.74 -10.15 -20.15
C ALA A 252 1.37 -9.23 -21.33
N LYS A 253 0.10 -9.14 -21.65
CA LYS A 253 -0.40 -8.15 -22.63
C LYS A 253 -0.31 -6.76 -22.05
N HIS A 254 0.31 -5.83 -22.79
CA HIS A 254 0.53 -4.46 -22.33
C HIS A 254 -0.64 -3.56 -22.72
N TYR A 255 -1.08 -2.76 -21.76
CA TYR A 255 -2.09 -1.72 -21.92
C TYR A 255 -1.67 -0.46 -21.19
N THR A 256 -2.17 0.67 -21.66
CA THR A 256 -1.83 1.99 -21.14
C THR A 256 -3.06 2.76 -20.71
N TYR A 257 -2.90 3.59 -19.68
CA TYR A 257 -3.88 4.62 -19.36
C TYR A 257 -3.20 5.99 -19.19
N SER A 258 -3.92 7.07 -19.46
CA SER A 258 -3.36 8.42 -19.39
C SER A 258 -4.41 9.50 -19.20
N LEU A 259 -3.96 10.71 -18.80
CA LEU A 259 -4.71 11.96 -18.85
C LEU A 259 -4.19 12.90 -19.96
N ARG A 260 -2.92 12.77 -20.35
CA ARG A 260 -2.22 13.71 -21.24
C ARG A 260 -1.93 13.13 -22.61
N THR A 261 -1.30 11.96 -22.64
CA THR A 261 -0.86 11.29 -23.88
C THR A 261 -1.95 10.40 -24.48
N LEU A 262 -1.71 9.84 -25.64
CA LEU A 262 -2.55 8.77 -26.20
C LEU A 262 -2.35 7.50 -25.40
N ALA A 263 -3.42 6.78 -25.15
CA ALA A 263 -3.44 5.54 -24.38
C ALA A 263 -4.66 4.70 -24.75
N ASP A 264 -4.62 3.41 -24.35
CA ASP A 264 -5.75 2.48 -24.55
C ASP A 264 -6.98 2.91 -23.75
N PHE A 265 -6.75 3.47 -22.55
CA PHE A 265 -7.80 4.02 -21.67
C PHE A 265 -7.51 5.49 -21.38
N LYS A 266 -8.31 6.37 -21.95
CA LYS A 266 -8.12 7.81 -21.86
C LYS A 266 -9.10 8.45 -20.89
N ALA A 267 -8.59 9.22 -19.93
CA ALA A 267 -9.36 10.11 -19.08
C ALA A 267 -9.04 11.58 -19.40
N GLN A 268 -9.98 12.48 -19.18
CA GLN A 268 -9.75 13.92 -19.20
C GLN A 268 -10.51 14.58 -18.05
N VAL A 269 -9.93 15.61 -17.46
CA VAL A 269 -10.58 16.46 -16.47
C VAL A 269 -11.26 17.60 -17.20
N ILE A 270 -12.56 17.77 -16.96
CA ILE A 270 -13.36 18.88 -17.51
C ILE A 270 -13.42 20.00 -16.47
N GLU A 271 -13.84 19.69 -15.25
CA GLU A 271 -14.00 20.65 -14.16
C GLU A 271 -13.64 20.00 -12.83
N GLU A 272 -12.81 20.67 -12.02
CA GLU A 272 -12.45 20.24 -10.66
C GLU A 272 -13.16 21.09 -9.61
N ARG A 273 -13.73 20.42 -8.58
CA ARG A 273 -14.35 21.02 -7.40
C ARG A 273 -13.89 20.27 -6.15
N LEU A 274 -14.00 20.89 -4.97
CA LEU A 274 -13.62 20.25 -3.69
C LEU A 274 -14.54 19.07 -3.30
N ASP A 275 -15.71 18.96 -3.90
CA ASP A 275 -16.70 17.90 -3.63
C ASP A 275 -16.86 16.91 -4.79
N GLY A 276 -16.04 17.03 -5.83
CA GLY A 276 -16.06 16.12 -6.97
C GLY A 276 -15.44 16.74 -8.22
N THR A 277 -15.36 15.94 -9.25
CA THR A 277 -14.76 16.33 -10.54
C THR A 277 -15.64 15.84 -11.69
N THR A 278 -15.84 16.67 -12.69
CA THR A 278 -16.40 16.26 -13.99
C THR A 278 -15.26 15.76 -14.86
N ILE A 279 -15.35 14.50 -15.30
CA ILE A 279 -14.31 13.85 -16.11
C ILE A 279 -14.91 13.21 -17.36
N THR A 280 -14.05 12.88 -18.33
CA THR A 280 -14.41 11.88 -19.35
C THR A 280 -13.57 10.62 -19.16
N LEU A 281 -14.19 9.45 -19.42
CA LEU A 281 -13.51 8.16 -19.56
C LEU A 281 -13.87 7.61 -20.96
N ASP A 282 -12.89 7.47 -21.83
CA ASP A 282 -13.06 7.10 -23.24
C ASP A 282 -14.18 7.89 -23.94
N GLY A 283 -14.19 9.21 -23.71
CA GLY A 283 -15.16 10.13 -24.32
C GLY A 283 -16.55 10.16 -23.68
N GLN A 284 -16.79 9.35 -22.65
CA GLN A 284 -18.03 9.42 -21.87
C GLN A 284 -17.85 10.33 -20.66
N GLU A 285 -18.69 11.37 -20.58
CA GLU A 285 -18.68 12.33 -19.45
C GLU A 285 -19.41 11.74 -18.25
N LEU A 286 -18.82 11.95 -17.07
CA LEU A 286 -19.39 11.55 -15.79
C LEU A 286 -18.91 12.44 -14.64
N GLU A 287 -19.76 12.56 -13.63
CA GLU A 287 -19.44 13.18 -12.34
C GLU A 287 -18.87 12.14 -11.39
N VAL A 288 -17.77 12.45 -10.72
CA VAL A 288 -17.15 11.59 -9.70
C VAL A 288 -16.94 12.35 -8.40
N LEU A 289 -17.02 11.65 -7.27
CA LEU A 289 -16.87 12.22 -5.93
C LEU A 289 -15.40 12.39 -5.50
N PHE A 290 -14.51 12.49 -6.46
CA PHE A 290 -13.06 12.57 -6.24
C PHE A 290 -12.53 13.92 -6.70
N THR A 291 -11.59 14.49 -5.95
CA THR A 291 -10.90 15.73 -6.29
C THR A 291 -9.42 15.45 -6.55
N GLY A 292 -8.83 16.23 -7.45
CA GLY A 292 -7.42 16.16 -7.83
C GLY A 292 -7.12 15.20 -8.97
N ARG A 293 -6.29 15.65 -9.89
CA ARG A 293 -5.88 14.91 -11.09
C ARG A 293 -5.27 13.54 -10.77
N PHE A 294 -4.57 13.41 -9.63
CA PHE A 294 -4.01 12.13 -9.20
C PHE A 294 -5.11 11.08 -8.93
N ASN A 295 -6.29 11.50 -8.44
CA ASN A 295 -7.44 10.60 -8.29
C ASN A 295 -8.06 10.25 -9.64
N VAL A 296 -8.04 11.15 -10.62
CA VAL A 296 -8.49 10.83 -11.98
C VAL A 296 -7.58 9.80 -12.64
N TYR A 297 -6.24 9.84 -12.40
CA TYR A 297 -5.33 8.75 -12.78
C TYR A 297 -5.71 7.42 -12.12
N ASN A 298 -6.01 7.44 -10.81
CA ASN A 298 -6.45 6.23 -10.10
C ASN A 298 -7.76 5.69 -10.72
N LEU A 299 -8.75 6.54 -10.99
CA LEU A 299 -10.01 6.14 -11.62
C LEU A 299 -9.81 5.62 -13.05
N ALA A 300 -8.93 6.22 -13.85
CA ALA A 300 -8.58 5.73 -15.19
C ALA A 300 -7.96 4.32 -15.14
N SER A 301 -7.09 4.06 -14.14
CA SER A 301 -6.52 2.74 -13.94
C SER A 301 -7.56 1.71 -13.47
N VAL A 302 -8.49 2.12 -12.60
CA VAL A 302 -9.62 1.28 -12.15
C VAL A 302 -10.53 0.94 -13.31
N TYR A 303 -10.89 1.93 -14.13
CA TYR A 303 -11.70 1.74 -15.33
C TYR A 303 -11.04 0.77 -16.32
N GLY A 304 -9.77 1.02 -16.66
CA GLY A 304 -9.04 0.15 -17.58
C GLY A 304 -8.93 -1.28 -17.07
N ALA A 305 -8.57 -1.46 -15.80
CA ALA A 305 -8.48 -2.80 -15.20
C ALA A 305 -9.82 -3.52 -15.16
N ALA A 306 -10.92 -2.81 -14.87
CA ALA A 306 -12.26 -3.39 -14.86
C ALA A 306 -12.66 -3.92 -16.26
N LEU A 307 -12.39 -3.15 -17.31
CA LEU A 307 -12.66 -3.62 -18.68
C LEU A 307 -11.75 -4.80 -19.08
N LEU A 308 -10.48 -4.80 -18.68
CA LEU A 308 -9.56 -5.91 -18.92
C LEU A 308 -9.95 -7.18 -18.12
N LEU A 309 -10.64 -7.02 -17.00
CA LEU A 309 -11.26 -8.12 -16.27
C LEU A 309 -12.57 -8.61 -16.92
N GLY A 310 -13.07 -7.93 -17.95
CA GLY A 310 -14.24 -8.34 -18.73
C GLY A 310 -15.57 -7.80 -18.22
N PHE A 311 -15.58 -6.80 -17.33
CA PHE A 311 -16.81 -6.16 -16.89
C PHE A 311 -17.43 -5.29 -18.00
N ASP A 312 -18.75 -5.17 -17.99
CA ASP A 312 -19.47 -4.34 -18.97
C ASP A 312 -19.13 -2.86 -18.83
N LYS A 313 -18.81 -2.21 -19.94
CA LYS A 313 -18.37 -0.80 -19.97
C LYS A 313 -19.40 0.15 -19.36
N ARG A 314 -20.69 -0.03 -19.66
CA ARG A 314 -21.75 0.88 -19.18
C ARG A 314 -21.97 0.73 -17.68
N GLU A 315 -21.99 -0.51 -17.20
CA GLU A 315 -22.12 -0.79 -15.76
C GLU A 315 -20.93 -0.23 -14.99
N VAL A 316 -19.70 -0.41 -15.48
CA VAL A 316 -18.47 0.14 -14.89
C VAL A 316 -18.57 1.67 -14.77
N LEU A 317 -18.94 2.38 -15.85
CA LEU A 317 -19.08 3.85 -15.81
C LEU A 317 -20.10 4.32 -14.78
N VAL A 318 -21.28 3.69 -14.74
CA VAL A 318 -22.32 4.00 -13.76
C VAL A 318 -21.81 3.76 -12.33
N LYS A 319 -21.11 2.65 -12.11
CA LYS A 319 -20.60 2.33 -10.75
C LYS A 319 -19.45 3.22 -10.34
N ILE A 320 -18.55 3.60 -11.25
CA ILE A 320 -17.46 4.55 -10.97
C ILE A 320 -18.00 5.90 -10.49
N SER A 321 -19.07 6.42 -11.07
CA SER A 321 -19.68 7.69 -10.63
C SER A 321 -20.25 7.64 -9.21
N MET A 322 -20.51 6.43 -8.69
CA MET A 322 -21.07 6.20 -7.34
C MET A 322 -20.00 5.86 -6.29
N LEU A 323 -18.75 5.60 -6.71
CA LEU A 323 -17.65 5.31 -5.79
C LEU A 323 -17.36 6.49 -4.87
N LYS A 324 -16.95 6.19 -3.64
CA LYS A 324 -16.61 7.19 -2.64
C LYS A 324 -15.11 7.25 -2.42
N PRO A 325 -14.55 8.41 -2.03
CA PRO A 325 -13.16 8.52 -1.62
C PRO A 325 -12.80 7.52 -0.53
N VAL A 326 -11.61 6.92 -0.67
CA VAL A 326 -11.08 5.98 0.32
C VAL A 326 -10.74 6.73 1.60
N SER A 327 -11.06 6.14 2.75
CA SER A 327 -10.83 6.74 4.05
C SER A 327 -9.37 7.22 4.22
N GLY A 328 -9.21 8.49 4.60
CA GLY A 328 -7.90 9.13 4.77
C GLY A 328 -7.11 9.34 3.47
N ARG A 329 -7.77 9.34 2.32
CA ARG A 329 -7.20 9.65 1.00
C ARG A 329 -8.00 10.80 0.37
N PHE A 330 -7.49 12.03 0.48
CA PHE A 330 -8.19 13.26 0.09
C PHE A 330 -9.65 13.28 0.57
N GLN A 331 -9.85 12.92 1.83
CA GLN A 331 -11.18 12.84 2.43
C GLN A 331 -11.63 14.23 2.87
N THR A 332 -12.69 14.75 2.26
CA THR A 332 -13.25 16.07 2.56
C THR A 332 -14.29 16.01 3.68
N MET A 333 -14.26 17.00 4.57
CA MET A 333 -15.23 17.19 5.64
C MET A 333 -15.65 18.67 5.67
N ARG A 334 -16.95 18.97 5.72
CA ARG A 334 -17.46 20.35 5.72
C ARG A 334 -17.71 20.84 7.14
N SER A 335 -17.09 21.97 7.49
CA SER A 335 -17.34 22.65 8.75
C SER A 335 -18.68 23.42 8.70
N PRO A 336 -19.44 23.49 9.82
CA PRO A 336 -20.61 24.37 9.95
C PRO A 336 -20.27 25.85 9.68
N ARG A 337 -19.02 26.28 9.91
CA ARG A 337 -18.52 27.63 9.63
C ARG A 337 -18.25 27.89 8.14
N GLY A 338 -18.37 26.87 7.27
CA GLY A 338 -18.28 26.99 5.82
C GLY A 338 -16.87 26.89 5.23
N TYR A 339 -15.86 26.46 5.99
CA TYR A 339 -14.57 26.00 5.45
C TYR A 339 -14.62 24.48 5.22
N ILE A 340 -13.65 23.96 4.48
CA ILE A 340 -13.53 22.52 4.22
C ILE A 340 -12.24 22.01 4.86
N ALA A 341 -12.31 20.89 5.60
CA ALA A 341 -11.15 20.14 6.01
C ALA A 341 -10.89 18.98 5.04
N VAL A 342 -9.62 18.74 4.71
CA VAL A 342 -9.15 17.65 3.89
C VAL A 342 -8.22 16.79 4.76
N VAL A 343 -8.51 15.50 4.90
CA VAL A 343 -7.64 14.53 5.59
C VAL A 343 -6.97 13.65 4.56
N ASP A 344 -5.63 13.61 4.57
CA ASP A 344 -4.86 12.82 3.62
C ASP A 344 -3.64 12.13 4.25
N TYR A 345 -3.25 11.00 3.68
CA TYR A 345 -2.06 10.22 4.08
C TYR A 345 -0.75 10.78 3.49
N ALA A 346 -0.75 11.95 2.90
CA ALA A 346 0.43 12.58 2.29
C ALA A 346 1.54 12.76 3.34
N HIS A 347 2.50 11.85 3.36
CA HIS A 347 3.64 11.79 4.27
C HIS A 347 5.00 11.81 3.54
N THR A 348 4.99 12.08 2.22
CA THR A 348 6.17 12.33 1.40
C THR A 348 6.05 13.71 0.74
N PRO A 349 7.17 14.37 0.41
CA PRO A 349 7.14 15.68 -0.24
C PRO A 349 6.28 15.71 -1.51
N ASP A 350 6.45 14.71 -2.38
CA ASP A 350 5.71 14.61 -3.63
C ASP A 350 4.19 14.41 -3.41
N ALA A 351 3.80 13.54 -2.47
CA ALA A 351 2.40 13.36 -2.12
C ALA A 351 1.77 14.66 -1.58
N LEU A 352 2.51 15.38 -0.74
CA LEU A 352 2.06 16.67 -0.20
C LEU A 352 1.92 17.71 -1.31
N VAL A 353 2.87 17.79 -2.25
CA VAL A 353 2.79 18.64 -3.44
C VAL A 353 1.53 18.33 -4.25
N ASN A 354 1.25 17.06 -4.51
CA ASN A 354 0.09 16.65 -5.30
C ASN A 354 -1.24 17.06 -4.62
N VAL A 355 -1.36 16.85 -3.32
CA VAL A 355 -2.54 17.21 -2.54
C VAL A 355 -2.71 18.73 -2.50
N LEU A 356 -1.66 19.49 -2.20
CA LEU A 356 -1.71 20.95 -2.14
C LEU A 356 -1.95 21.57 -3.50
N THR A 357 -1.40 21.01 -4.58
CA THR A 357 -1.70 21.46 -5.95
C THR A 357 -3.18 21.29 -6.26
N ALA A 358 -3.75 20.12 -5.97
CA ALA A 358 -5.17 19.87 -6.19
C ALA A 358 -6.07 20.84 -5.37
N ILE A 359 -5.69 21.14 -4.13
CA ILE A 359 -6.43 22.12 -3.31
C ILE A 359 -6.33 23.52 -3.93
N ASN A 360 -5.11 23.97 -4.28
CA ASN A 360 -4.89 25.29 -4.83
C ASN A 360 -5.56 25.49 -6.19
N ASP A 361 -5.56 24.46 -7.06
CA ASP A 361 -6.24 24.49 -8.37
C ASP A 361 -7.74 24.75 -8.22
N VAL A 362 -8.36 24.22 -7.16
CA VAL A 362 -9.80 24.41 -6.90
C VAL A 362 -10.07 25.71 -6.14
N VAL A 363 -9.26 26.06 -5.14
CA VAL A 363 -9.43 27.28 -4.34
C VAL A 363 -9.22 28.54 -5.21
N CYS A 364 -8.31 28.48 -6.18
CA CYS A 364 -8.04 29.56 -7.14
C CYS A 364 -7.87 30.96 -6.47
N GLY A 365 -7.26 31.03 -5.30
CA GLY A 365 -7.06 32.28 -4.54
C GLY A 365 -8.32 32.91 -3.92
N LYS A 366 -9.46 32.19 -3.94
CA LYS A 366 -10.73 32.69 -3.33
C LYS A 366 -10.83 32.38 -1.83
N GLY A 367 -9.87 31.62 -1.28
CA GLY A 367 -9.75 31.26 0.13
C GLY A 367 -8.32 30.98 0.49
N GLN A 368 -8.03 30.83 1.77
CA GLN A 368 -6.70 30.46 2.28
C GLN A 368 -6.56 28.94 2.40
N VAL A 369 -5.34 28.46 2.21
CA VAL A 369 -4.94 27.08 2.46
C VAL A 369 -4.10 27.02 3.74
N ILE A 370 -4.62 26.33 4.75
CA ILE A 370 -3.96 26.15 6.05
C ILE A 370 -3.55 24.67 6.17
N THR A 371 -2.27 24.39 6.27
CA THR A 371 -1.75 23.03 6.29
C THR A 371 -1.24 22.62 7.66
N VAL A 372 -1.74 21.50 8.19
CA VAL A 372 -1.22 20.82 9.37
C VAL A 372 -0.45 19.60 8.91
N CYS A 373 0.85 19.52 9.16
CA CYS A 373 1.67 18.38 8.76
C CYS A 373 2.79 18.09 9.75
N GLY A 374 3.26 16.85 9.74
CA GLY A 374 4.37 16.37 10.55
C GLY A 374 5.14 15.27 9.85
N CYS A 375 6.23 14.81 10.49
CA CYS A 375 7.02 13.69 10.01
C CYS A 375 7.14 12.60 11.07
N GLY A 376 7.19 11.35 10.65
CA GLY A 376 7.42 10.21 11.53
C GLY A 376 8.88 10.11 11.98
N GLY A 377 9.08 9.66 13.21
CA GLY A 377 10.38 9.22 13.72
C GLY A 377 10.82 7.88 13.15
N ASP A 378 12.10 7.53 13.31
CA ASP A 378 12.72 6.29 12.81
C ASP A 378 12.49 6.08 11.28
N ARG A 379 12.53 7.17 10.51
CA ARG A 379 12.33 7.23 9.08
C ARG A 379 13.35 8.16 8.41
N ASP A 380 13.28 8.27 7.08
CA ASP A 380 14.15 9.15 6.29
C ASP A 380 14.13 10.59 6.82
N HIS A 381 15.24 11.02 7.46
CA HIS A 381 15.40 12.37 7.99
C HIS A 381 15.48 13.42 6.87
N GLY A 382 16.00 13.05 5.70
CA GLY A 382 16.17 13.98 4.58
C GLY A 382 14.85 14.54 4.05
N LYS A 383 13.75 13.82 4.21
CA LYS A 383 12.42 14.30 3.77
C LYS A 383 11.83 15.39 4.69
N ARG A 384 12.31 15.51 5.96
CA ARG A 384 11.74 16.46 6.95
C ARG A 384 11.84 17.89 6.47
N LEU A 385 13.03 18.29 5.99
CA LEU A 385 13.29 19.62 5.41
C LEU A 385 12.36 19.90 4.22
N MET A 386 12.26 18.91 3.32
CA MET A 386 11.47 19.04 2.10
C MET A 386 9.97 19.13 2.39
N MET A 387 9.46 18.35 3.35
CA MET A 387 8.06 18.39 3.76
C MET A 387 7.65 19.78 4.26
N ALA A 388 8.46 20.40 5.12
CA ALA A 388 8.19 21.73 5.64
C ALA A 388 8.29 22.81 4.52
N ALA A 389 9.30 22.73 3.66
CA ALA A 389 9.47 23.64 2.53
C ALA A 389 8.27 23.56 1.56
N GLU A 390 7.86 22.34 1.17
CA GLU A 390 6.74 22.15 0.24
C GLU A 390 5.40 22.60 0.84
N ALA A 391 5.17 22.34 2.14
CA ALA A 391 4.01 22.87 2.84
C ALA A 391 3.99 24.40 2.83
N ALA A 392 5.11 25.03 3.20
CA ALA A 392 5.20 26.50 3.29
C ALA A 392 5.12 27.19 1.92
N ASN A 393 5.64 26.57 0.86
CA ASN A 393 5.60 27.16 -0.49
C ASN A 393 4.20 27.11 -1.12
N ARG A 394 3.30 26.24 -0.64
CA ARG A 394 1.98 25.99 -1.26
C ARG A 394 0.81 26.26 -0.34
N SER A 395 1.06 26.78 0.86
CA SER A 395 0.01 27.12 1.83
C SER A 395 0.14 28.57 2.29
N ASP A 396 -0.97 29.21 2.63
CA ASP A 396 -0.97 30.54 3.22
C ASP A 396 -0.50 30.49 4.66
N GLN A 397 -0.82 29.40 5.38
CA GLN A 397 -0.33 29.15 6.73
C GLN A 397 0.00 27.67 6.90
N VAL A 398 1.02 27.38 7.73
CA VAL A 398 1.44 26.01 8.06
C VAL A 398 1.53 25.82 9.56
N ILE A 399 1.07 24.69 10.05
CA ILE A 399 1.28 24.27 11.43
C ILE A 399 2.06 22.97 11.40
N LEU A 400 3.34 23.03 11.79
CA LEU A 400 4.17 21.85 11.98
C LEU A 400 3.81 21.18 13.31
N THR A 401 3.55 19.88 13.27
CA THR A 401 3.08 19.13 14.43
C THR A 401 3.66 17.71 14.50
N SER A 402 3.49 17.03 15.63
CA SER A 402 3.89 15.64 15.76
C SER A 402 3.01 14.70 14.93
N ASP A 403 3.64 13.77 14.23
CA ASP A 403 3.00 12.63 13.58
C ASP A 403 3.12 11.38 14.50
N ASN A 404 3.88 10.36 14.12
CA ASN A 404 4.27 9.23 14.95
C ASN A 404 5.75 9.39 15.33
N PRO A 405 6.11 10.01 16.46
CA PRO A 405 7.52 10.24 16.82
C PRO A 405 8.30 8.94 17.12
N ARG A 406 7.61 7.83 17.39
CA ARG A 406 8.18 6.53 17.71
C ARG A 406 9.23 6.62 18.83
N SER A 407 10.51 6.32 18.55
CA SER A 407 11.58 6.39 19.53
C SER A 407 12.21 7.78 19.66
N GLU A 408 11.99 8.68 18.67
CA GLU A 408 12.59 10.01 18.64
C GLU A 408 11.84 11.05 19.48
N ASP A 409 12.53 12.14 19.84
CA ASP A 409 11.92 13.32 20.46
C ASP A 409 11.10 14.09 19.41
N PRO A 410 9.80 14.32 19.61
CA PRO A 410 8.96 15.06 18.66
C PRO A 410 9.45 16.50 18.44
N GLU A 411 10.01 17.17 19.45
CA GLU A 411 10.55 18.51 19.31
C GLU A 411 11.78 18.55 18.37
N GLU A 412 12.62 17.52 18.45
CA GLU A 412 13.76 17.40 17.56
C GLU A 412 13.33 17.16 16.09
N ILE A 413 12.28 16.35 15.87
CA ILE A 413 11.70 16.18 14.53
C ILE A 413 11.21 17.51 13.98
N LEU A 414 10.47 18.28 14.78
CA LEU A 414 9.94 19.58 14.40
C LEU A 414 11.07 20.60 14.12
N ARG A 415 12.14 20.60 14.94
CA ARG A 415 13.32 21.44 14.72
C ARG A 415 14.00 21.14 13.38
N GLN A 416 14.09 19.86 13.01
CA GLN A 416 14.63 19.44 11.71
C GLN A 416 13.71 19.87 10.56
N MET A 417 12.40 19.83 10.72
CA MET A 417 11.44 20.33 9.74
C MET A 417 11.59 21.85 9.56
N GLU A 418 11.69 22.62 10.65
CA GLU A 418 11.89 24.07 10.61
C GLU A 418 13.16 24.49 9.86
N ALA A 419 14.21 23.67 9.89
CA ALA A 419 15.45 23.96 9.18
C ALA A 419 15.29 23.96 7.64
N GLY A 420 14.17 23.44 7.12
CA GLY A 420 13.79 23.52 5.70
C GLY A 420 13.10 24.82 5.29
N LEU A 421 12.83 25.72 6.24
CA LEU A 421 12.13 26.98 5.99
C LEU A 421 13.13 28.11 5.70
N ASP A 422 12.84 28.90 4.69
CA ASP A 422 13.52 30.16 4.45
C ASP A 422 12.91 31.32 5.25
N ASP A 423 13.57 32.47 5.28
CA ASP A 423 13.12 33.61 6.06
C ASP A 423 11.78 34.19 5.56
N SER A 424 11.46 34.01 4.27
CA SER A 424 10.20 34.49 3.68
C SER A 424 9.00 33.67 4.11
N ASN A 425 9.21 32.36 4.37
CA ASN A 425 8.17 31.42 4.71
C ASN A 425 7.96 31.30 6.23
N ARG A 426 8.99 31.58 7.03
CA ARG A 426 9.00 31.36 8.49
C ARG A 426 7.89 32.12 9.22
N SER A 427 7.52 33.32 8.77
CA SER A 427 6.46 34.12 9.38
C SER A 427 5.05 33.50 9.28
N ARG A 428 4.85 32.56 8.35
CA ARG A 428 3.58 31.87 8.10
C ARG A 428 3.51 30.49 8.73
N VAL A 429 4.56 30.09 9.47
CA VAL A 429 4.66 28.75 10.04
C VAL A 429 4.58 28.81 11.56
N LEU A 430 3.65 28.05 12.12
CA LEU A 430 3.53 27.80 13.56
C LEU A 430 4.08 26.42 13.87
N LYS A 431 4.61 26.23 15.09
CA LYS A 431 5.02 24.95 15.62
C LYS A 431 4.18 24.62 16.84
N ILE A 432 3.42 23.55 16.78
CA ILE A 432 2.54 23.08 17.86
C ILE A 432 2.69 21.57 17.94
N THR A 433 3.41 21.07 18.92
CA THR A 433 3.77 19.66 19.06
C THR A 433 2.56 18.77 19.27
N ASP A 434 1.59 19.19 20.08
CA ASP A 434 0.33 18.47 20.24
C ASP A 434 -0.52 18.57 18.96
N ARG A 435 -0.73 17.41 18.29
CA ARG A 435 -1.44 17.37 17.03
C ARG A 435 -2.92 17.75 17.14
N ARG A 436 -3.58 17.42 18.26
CA ARG A 436 -4.97 17.82 18.50
C ARG A 436 -5.08 19.33 18.59
N GLU A 437 -4.20 19.97 19.34
CA GLU A 437 -4.16 21.43 19.45
C GLU A 437 -3.75 22.10 18.12
N ALA A 438 -2.83 21.49 17.36
CA ALA A 438 -2.46 21.98 16.02
C ALA A 438 -3.69 22.01 15.09
N ILE A 439 -4.49 20.94 15.04
CA ILE A 439 -5.71 20.87 14.24
C ILE A 439 -6.74 21.90 14.72
N LYS A 440 -6.93 22.04 16.04
CA LYS A 440 -7.84 23.07 16.60
C LYS A 440 -7.44 24.47 16.21
N VAL A 441 -6.15 24.79 16.26
CA VAL A 441 -5.64 26.11 15.86
C VAL A 441 -5.90 26.35 14.38
N ALA A 442 -5.61 25.36 13.50
CA ALA A 442 -5.90 25.45 12.08
C ALA A 442 -7.38 25.74 11.81
N CYS A 443 -8.28 25.01 12.46
CA CYS A 443 -9.72 25.19 12.34
C CYS A 443 -10.19 26.56 12.86
N ARG A 444 -9.59 27.08 13.93
CA ARG A 444 -9.90 28.43 14.45
C ARG A 444 -9.47 29.55 13.52
N LEU A 445 -8.33 29.40 12.84
CA LEU A 445 -7.82 30.38 11.86
C LEU A 445 -8.66 30.38 10.59
N ALA A 446 -9.24 29.24 10.21
CA ALA A 446 -10.01 29.09 8.99
C ALA A 446 -11.31 29.89 8.99
N LYS A 447 -11.65 30.48 7.84
CA LYS A 447 -12.87 31.23 7.56
C LYS A 447 -13.68 30.52 6.47
N LYS A 448 -14.90 30.99 6.24
CA LYS A 448 -15.74 30.49 5.14
C LYS A 448 -14.98 30.61 3.80
N GLY A 449 -14.90 29.50 3.08
CA GLY A 449 -14.22 29.39 1.79
C GLY A 449 -12.77 28.94 1.89
N ASP A 450 -12.19 28.86 3.09
CA ASP A 450 -10.83 28.34 3.30
C ASP A 450 -10.78 26.82 3.27
N VAL A 451 -9.58 26.27 3.13
CA VAL A 451 -9.31 24.84 3.21
C VAL A 451 -8.26 24.56 4.29
N VAL A 452 -8.58 23.63 5.19
CA VAL A 452 -7.65 23.08 6.19
C VAL A 452 -7.20 21.69 5.73
N LEU A 453 -5.93 21.56 5.34
CA LEU A 453 -5.33 20.26 5.06
C LEU A 453 -4.72 19.66 6.33
N VAL A 454 -5.14 18.47 6.72
CA VAL A 454 -4.53 17.66 7.78
C VAL A 454 -3.82 16.47 7.11
N ALA A 455 -2.49 16.57 6.98
CA ALA A 455 -1.68 15.63 6.23
C ALA A 455 -0.83 14.72 7.14
N GLY A 456 -0.53 13.53 6.64
CA GLY A 456 0.40 12.56 7.22
C GLY A 456 -0.26 11.27 7.68
N LYS A 457 -1.25 11.35 8.57
CA LYS A 457 -1.88 10.16 9.18
C LYS A 457 -3.00 9.54 8.34
N GLY A 458 -3.79 10.36 7.66
CA GLY A 458 -4.88 9.89 6.80
C GLY A 458 -5.85 8.96 7.54
N HIS A 459 -5.77 7.66 7.26
CA HIS A 459 -6.62 6.62 7.86
C HIS A 459 -6.13 6.10 9.22
N GLU A 460 -4.92 6.44 9.65
CA GLU A 460 -4.36 5.94 10.92
C GLU A 460 -5.19 6.41 12.10
N THR A 461 -5.49 5.47 13.02
CA THR A 461 -6.29 5.68 14.23
C THR A 461 -5.44 5.68 15.50
N TYR A 462 -4.13 5.86 15.36
CA TYR A 462 -3.20 5.88 16.50
C TYR A 462 -2.07 6.87 16.30
N GLN A 463 -1.46 7.28 17.40
CA GLN A 463 -0.16 7.94 17.46
C GLN A 463 0.81 7.07 18.24
N GLU A 464 1.95 6.74 17.65
CA GLU A 464 2.98 5.89 18.28
C GLU A 464 4.04 6.76 18.95
N ILE A 465 4.15 6.64 20.27
CA ILE A 465 5.10 7.37 21.12
C ILE A 465 5.85 6.37 21.97
N LYS A 466 7.18 6.31 21.86
CA LYS A 466 8.06 5.39 22.61
C LYS A 466 7.59 3.93 22.56
N GLY A 467 7.15 3.47 21.36
CA GLY A 467 6.68 2.12 21.14
C GLY A 467 5.25 1.82 21.62
N VAL A 468 4.57 2.80 22.22
CA VAL A 468 3.17 2.66 22.64
C VAL A 468 2.25 3.36 21.65
N LYS A 469 1.22 2.65 21.19
CA LYS A 469 0.18 3.20 20.31
C LYS A 469 -0.96 3.76 21.15
N HIS A 470 -1.15 5.07 21.07
CA HIS A 470 -2.26 5.79 21.69
C HIS A 470 -3.34 6.02 20.63
N HIS A 471 -4.62 5.89 20.98
CA HIS A 471 -5.71 6.19 20.06
C HIS A 471 -5.67 7.66 19.63
N PHE A 472 -5.65 7.89 18.32
CA PHE A 472 -5.64 9.23 17.74
C PHE A 472 -6.07 9.16 16.25
N ASP A 473 -7.17 9.80 15.92
CA ASP A 473 -7.71 9.87 14.55
C ASP A 473 -7.99 11.31 14.18
N ASP A 474 -7.34 11.81 13.13
CA ASP A 474 -7.53 13.19 12.63
C ASP A 474 -9.00 13.49 12.31
N ARG A 475 -9.75 12.50 11.82
CA ARG A 475 -11.16 12.64 11.44
C ARG A 475 -12.08 12.81 12.64
N GLU A 476 -11.80 12.06 13.71
CA GLU A 476 -12.51 12.19 14.99
C GLU A 476 -12.26 13.57 15.61
N VAL A 477 -11.00 14.02 15.60
CA VAL A 477 -10.64 15.36 16.09
C VAL A 477 -11.39 16.45 15.34
N LEU A 478 -11.45 16.35 14.00
CA LEU A 478 -12.22 17.31 13.18
C LEU A 478 -13.72 17.22 13.44
N ALA A 479 -14.28 16.01 13.59
CA ALA A 479 -15.68 15.82 13.90
C ALA A 479 -16.06 16.42 15.26
N ASP A 480 -15.22 16.25 16.28
CA ASP A 480 -15.39 16.89 17.60
C ASP A 480 -15.42 18.42 17.46
N ILE A 481 -14.45 19.00 16.75
CA ILE A 481 -14.38 20.46 16.51
C ILE A 481 -15.65 20.93 15.78
N PHE A 482 -16.09 20.23 14.74
CA PHE A 482 -17.28 20.62 13.98
C PHE A 482 -18.57 20.52 14.78
N ASN A 483 -18.63 19.62 15.76
CA ASN A 483 -19.77 19.55 16.68
C ASN A 483 -19.78 20.73 17.65
N ASP A 484 -18.61 21.20 18.09
CA ASP A 484 -18.48 22.38 18.95
C ASP A 484 -18.73 23.71 18.18
N GLU A 485 -18.66 23.70 16.85
CA GLU A 485 -18.91 24.85 15.98
C GLU A 485 -20.40 25.03 15.60
N LYS A 486 -21.28 24.08 15.93
CA LYS A 486 -22.75 24.16 15.69
C LYS A 486 -23.43 25.06 16.69
#